data_9100a46285d9fb2b81f6fbeded7f2600
#
_entry.id   9100a46285d9fb2b81f6fbeded7f2600
#
_cell.length_a   1.000
_cell.length_b   1.000
_cell.length_c   1.000
_cell.angle_alpha   90.00
_cell.angle_beta   90.00
_cell.angle_gamma   90.00
#
_symmetry.space_group_name_H-M   'P 1'
#
loop_
_entity.id
_entity.type
_entity.pdbx_description
1 polymer ?
#
loop_
_entity_poly.entity_id
_entity_poly.type
_entity_poly.pdbx_seq_one_letter_code
_entity_poly.pdbx_strand_id
1 'polypeptide(L)'
;MDNLTHSLVGLALGELVDRALPAHPDPQRGRTRRRVLLATGALASNFPDLDLVLTPLLAPPLGYLLHHRGHTHTLLFALPQIALLLGLMWLLWPGARRLMQGDRTARNAILAMAALGMVLHLSFDFLNVYGVHPFYPLDARWLYGDIVFIVEPVFWTALGVALALRVPGRVLRPLLTGLMLAAPVLFFAMGFLQWGSLLGLMLLAGVVALASRRAGVTGLVTAVVACLGFIAIQGVAGHLAREQIRSALAQVEPGSRVLDMPLSAFPSNPLCWSFVTVTENGGAGSYAIRLGVLSLAPGVTGVEACPVRFGGMPGSAPANFAWKYREGGSLAGLRGLQRDNCQFDAWLRFARVPSLIGGKSTDIRFSAPGEDNFSTLPYKAMASQPCPAPVPQWGRPRGDLLGEGQARP
;
A
#
# COMPACT_ATOMS: atom_id res chain seq x y z
N MET A 1 -2.45 -1.33 -1.29
CA MET A 1 -3.15 -1.52 0.02
C MET A 1 -3.70 -2.92 0.08
N ASP A 2 -4.35 -3.31 1.19
CA ASP A 2 -5.07 -4.58 1.25
C ASP A 2 -6.42 -4.52 0.51
N ASN A 3 -6.89 -5.68 0.03
CA ASN A 3 -8.11 -5.77 -0.78
C ASN A 3 -9.39 -5.37 -0.02
N LEU A 4 -9.39 -5.45 1.33
CA LEU A 4 -10.53 -4.97 2.12
C LEU A 4 -10.62 -3.45 2.05
N THR A 5 -9.48 -2.74 2.19
CA THR A 5 -9.42 -1.28 2.01
C THR A 5 -9.90 -0.87 0.62
N HIS A 6 -9.42 -1.51 -0.45
CA HIS A 6 -9.88 -1.24 -1.82
C HIS A 6 -11.39 -1.47 -1.98
N SER A 7 -11.91 -2.56 -1.42
CA SER A 7 -13.34 -2.86 -1.45
C SER A 7 -14.18 -1.81 -0.72
N LEU A 8 -13.76 -1.40 0.48
CA LEU A 8 -14.48 -0.40 1.28
C LEU A 8 -14.49 0.97 0.60
N VAL A 9 -13.37 1.39 0.01
CA VAL A 9 -13.25 2.63 -0.77
C VAL A 9 -14.19 2.59 -1.99
N GLY A 10 -14.17 1.50 -2.76
CA GLY A 10 -15.05 1.33 -3.92
C GLY A 10 -16.52 1.31 -3.57
N LEU A 11 -16.91 0.62 -2.48
CA LEU A 11 -18.29 0.61 -1.97
C LEU A 11 -18.74 1.98 -1.49
N ALA A 12 -17.89 2.68 -0.74
CA ALA A 12 -18.16 4.02 -0.24
C ALA A 12 -18.41 5.00 -1.38
N LEU A 13 -17.55 4.96 -2.39
CA LEU A 13 -17.69 5.79 -3.58
C LEU A 13 -18.95 5.45 -4.37
N GLY A 14 -19.25 4.18 -4.58
CA GLY A 14 -20.47 3.73 -5.26
C GLY A 14 -21.74 4.23 -4.57
N GLU A 15 -21.76 4.21 -3.23
CA GLU A 15 -22.89 4.75 -2.46
C GLU A 15 -22.97 6.28 -2.57
N LEU A 16 -21.86 6.99 -2.52
CA LEU A 16 -21.83 8.45 -2.68
C LEU A 16 -22.28 8.88 -4.07
N VAL A 17 -21.83 8.22 -5.11
CA VAL A 17 -22.24 8.49 -6.50
C VAL A 17 -23.72 8.25 -6.69
N ASP A 18 -24.26 7.09 -6.21
CA ASP A 18 -25.70 6.84 -6.32
C ASP A 18 -26.55 7.91 -5.64
N ARG A 19 -26.10 8.40 -4.49
CA ARG A 19 -26.80 9.45 -3.73
C ARG A 19 -26.66 10.85 -4.34
N ALA A 20 -25.62 11.09 -5.09
CA ALA A 20 -25.44 12.35 -5.81
C ALA A 20 -26.29 12.43 -7.09
N LEU A 21 -26.72 11.28 -7.62
CA LEU A 21 -27.56 11.23 -8.79
C LEU A 21 -29.04 11.51 -8.43
N PRO A 22 -29.84 12.08 -9.37
CA PRO A 22 -31.27 12.21 -9.19
C PRO A 22 -31.94 10.87 -8.88
N ALA A 23 -33.00 10.90 -8.05
CA ALA A 23 -33.80 9.70 -7.78
C ALA A 23 -34.35 9.16 -9.09
N HIS A 24 -34.20 7.85 -9.30
CA HIS A 24 -34.77 7.24 -10.51
C HIS A 24 -36.31 7.19 -10.40
N PRO A 25 -37.05 7.58 -11.46
CA PRO A 25 -38.54 7.55 -11.45
C PRO A 25 -39.07 6.16 -11.12
N ASP A 26 -38.46 5.10 -11.63
CA ASP A 26 -38.77 3.71 -11.27
C ASP A 26 -37.92 3.26 -10.06
N PRO A 27 -38.55 2.97 -8.90
CA PRO A 27 -37.83 2.54 -7.70
C PRO A 27 -37.06 1.23 -7.87
N GLN A 28 -37.53 0.32 -8.75
CA GLN A 28 -36.85 -0.95 -8.99
C GLN A 28 -35.57 -0.73 -9.78
N ARG A 29 -35.59 0.11 -10.80
CA ARG A 29 -34.39 0.51 -11.55
C ARG A 29 -33.44 1.31 -10.67
N GLY A 30 -33.93 2.18 -9.79
CA GLY A 30 -33.10 2.89 -8.79
C GLY A 30 -32.36 1.93 -7.88
N ARG A 31 -33.01 0.90 -7.34
CA ARG A 31 -32.36 -0.15 -6.56
C ARG A 31 -31.31 -0.92 -7.37
N THR A 32 -31.61 -1.21 -8.63
CA THR A 32 -30.67 -1.89 -9.53
C THR A 32 -29.47 -1.02 -9.81
N ARG A 33 -29.66 0.29 -10.10
CA ARG A 33 -28.56 1.26 -10.30
C ARG A 33 -27.63 1.30 -9.10
N ARG A 34 -28.17 1.44 -7.89
CA ARG A 34 -27.35 1.44 -6.67
C ARG A 34 -26.53 0.16 -6.53
N ARG A 35 -27.13 -1.02 -6.73
CA ARG A 35 -26.41 -2.31 -6.67
C ARG A 35 -25.28 -2.39 -7.70
N VAL A 36 -25.54 -1.95 -8.92
CA VAL A 36 -24.55 -1.95 -10.01
C VAL A 36 -23.40 -0.99 -9.68
N LEU A 37 -23.69 0.22 -9.18
CA LEU A 37 -22.65 1.19 -8.82
C LEU A 37 -21.79 0.70 -7.65
N LEU A 38 -22.38 0.11 -6.62
CA LEU A 38 -21.64 -0.50 -5.50
C LEU A 38 -20.73 -1.64 -5.99
N ALA A 39 -21.26 -2.53 -6.81
CA ALA A 39 -20.50 -3.65 -7.35
C ALA A 39 -19.39 -3.16 -8.30
N THR A 40 -19.67 -2.20 -9.18
CA THR A 40 -18.67 -1.60 -10.07
C THR A 40 -17.54 -0.98 -9.25
N GLY A 41 -17.87 -0.22 -8.20
CA GLY A 41 -16.87 0.39 -7.32
C GLY A 41 -15.99 -0.65 -6.64
N ALA A 42 -16.59 -1.64 -5.99
CA ALA A 42 -15.84 -2.70 -5.31
C ALA A 42 -14.99 -3.53 -6.28
N LEU A 43 -15.54 -3.93 -7.42
CA LEU A 43 -14.83 -4.74 -8.40
C LEU A 43 -13.71 -3.94 -9.07
N ALA A 44 -13.96 -2.72 -9.54
CA ALA A 44 -12.95 -1.88 -10.19
C ALA A 44 -11.80 -1.56 -9.26
N SER A 45 -12.08 -1.31 -7.97
CA SER A 45 -11.05 -1.04 -6.96
C SER A 45 -10.23 -2.27 -6.55
N ASN A 46 -10.58 -3.48 -7.02
CA ASN A 46 -9.79 -4.71 -6.76
C ASN A 46 -9.32 -5.37 -8.06
N PHE A 47 -9.77 -4.89 -9.20
CA PHE A 47 -9.53 -5.55 -10.48
C PHE A 47 -8.04 -5.67 -10.86
N PRO A 48 -7.18 -4.68 -10.58
CA PRO A 48 -5.75 -4.79 -10.86
C PRO A 48 -5.08 -5.95 -10.12
N ASP A 49 -5.52 -6.28 -8.89
CA ASP A 49 -4.97 -7.39 -8.08
C ASP A 49 -5.30 -8.79 -8.64
N LEU A 50 -6.09 -8.88 -9.70
CA LEU A 50 -6.24 -10.14 -10.45
C LEU A 50 -4.93 -10.58 -11.10
N ASP A 51 -3.90 -9.74 -11.13
CA ASP A 51 -2.55 -10.08 -11.58
C ASP A 51 -1.90 -11.20 -10.74
N LEU A 52 -2.39 -11.46 -9.54
CA LEU A 52 -1.96 -12.58 -8.73
C LEU A 52 -2.09 -13.94 -9.47
N VAL A 53 -2.98 -14.03 -10.46
CA VAL A 53 -3.07 -15.21 -11.35
C VAL A 53 -1.86 -15.37 -12.28
N LEU A 54 -1.05 -14.31 -12.45
CA LEU A 54 0.15 -14.30 -13.29
C LEU A 54 1.41 -14.70 -12.51
N THR A 55 1.34 -14.76 -11.18
CA THR A 55 2.50 -15.08 -10.34
C THR A 55 3.15 -16.44 -10.66
N PRO A 56 2.41 -17.48 -11.11
CA PRO A 56 3.01 -18.75 -11.51
C PRO A 56 3.82 -18.72 -12.81
N LEU A 57 3.80 -17.62 -13.57
CA LEU A 57 4.58 -17.49 -14.81
C LEU A 57 6.09 -17.54 -14.58
N LEU A 58 6.54 -17.19 -13.39
CA LEU A 58 7.93 -17.32 -12.95
C LEU A 58 7.99 -18.07 -11.63
N ALA A 59 9.12 -18.73 -11.39
CA ALA A 59 9.36 -19.43 -10.13
C ALA A 59 9.36 -18.46 -8.92
N PRO A 60 8.89 -18.86 -7.75
CA PRO A 60 8.98 -18.04 -6.54
C PRO A 60 10.45 -17.70 -6.19
N PRO A 61 10.71 -16.48 -5.68
CA PRO A 61 9.76 -15.39 -5.41
C PRO A 61 9.47 -14.50 -6.62
N LEU A 62 10.19 -14.67 -7.73
CA LEU A 62 10.19 -13.75 -8.89
C LEU A 62 8.80 -13.58 -9.50
N GLY A 63 7.99 -14.65 -9.56
CA GLY A 63 6.64 -14.58 -10.09
C GLY A 63 5.78 -13.53 -9.38
N TYR A 64 5.77 -13.56 -8.06
CA TYR A 64 5.05 -12.57 -7.26
C TYR A 64 5.69 -11.17 -7.40
N LEU A 65 7.00 -11.06 -7.25
CA LEU A 65 7.69 -9.76 -7.23
C LEU A 65 7.59 -9.00 -8.54
N LEU A 66 7.53 -9.71 -9.67
CA LEU A 66 7.58 -9.11 -11.00
C LEU A 66 6.20 -9.01 -11.68
N HIS A 67 5.19 -9.73 -11.19
CA HIS A 67 3.86 -9.70 -11.79
C HIS A 67 2.80 -9.06 -10.89
N HIS A 68 2.90 -9.19 -9.55
CA HIS A 68 2.04 -8.41 -8.67
C HIS A 68 2.49 -6.95 -8.68
N ARG A 69 1.53 -6.05 -8.87
CA ARG A 69 1.72 -4.63 -9.21
C ARG A 69 2.52 -4.41 -10.50
N GLY A 70 2.44 -5.39 -11.41
CA GLY A 70 3.02 -5.33 -12.73
C GLY A 70 2.19 -4.50 -13.72
N HIS A 71 2.00 -5.01 -14.94
CA HIS A 71 1.26 -4.32 -16.02
C HIS A 71 -0.14 -3.86 -15.60
N THR A 72 -0.86 -4.66 -14.82
CA THR A 72 -2.22 -4.36 -14.35
C THR A 72 -2.30 -3.09 -13.51
N HIS A 73 -1.21 -2.70 -12.86
CA HIS A 73 -1.11 -1.51 -12.02
C HIS A 73 -0.56 -0.29 -12.79
N THR A 74 -0.85 -0.20 -14.09
CA THR A 74 -0.49 0.95 -14.91
C THR A 74 -1.73 1.64 -15.47
N LEU A 75 -1.64 2.95 -15.70
CA LEU A 75 -2.74 3.73 -16.29
C LEU A 75 -3.10 3.24 -17.70
N LEU A 76 -2.10 2.81 -18.47
CA LEU A 76 -2.34 2.27 -19.82
C LEU A 76 -3.16 0.99 -19.78
N PHE A 77 -2.79 0.04 -18.92
CA PHE A 77 -3.49 -1.23 -18.81
C PHE A 77 -4.80 -1.15 -18.00
N ALA A 78 -5.06 -0.04 -17.29
CA ALA A 78 -6.37 0.21 -16.71
C ALA A 78 -7.48 0.26 -17.77
N LEU A 79 -7.18 0.75 -18.99
CA LEU A 79 -8.18 0.84 -20.07
C LEU A 79 -8.74 -0.52 -20.50
N PRO A 80 -7.92 -1.53 -20.91
CA PRO A 80 -8.44 -2.85 -21.22
C PRO A 80 -9.08 -3.55 -20.02
N GLN A 81 -8.61 -3.31 -18.80
CA GLN A 81 -9.23 -3.85 -17.58
C GLN A 81 -10.63 -3.27 -17.36
N ILE A 82 -10.83 -1.95 -17.54
CA ILE A 82 -12.15 -1.30 -17.49
C ILE A 82 -13.07 -1.92 -18.55
N ALA A 83 -12.57 -2.06 -19.79
CA ALA A 83 -13.36 -2.65 -20.87
C ALA A 83 -13.76 -4.10 -20.55
N LEU A 84 -12.85 -4.91 -20.03
CA LEU A 84 -13.11 -6.29 -19.61
C LEU A 84 -14.15 -6.34 -18.47
N LEU A 85 -13.96 -5.55 -17.41
CA LEU A 85 -14.88 -5.50 -16.29
C LEU A 85 -16.30 -5.13 -16.74
N LEU A 86 -16.44 -4.07 -17.53
CA LEU A 86 -17.73 -3.60 -18.01
C LEU A 86 -18.35 -4.59 -19.02
N GLY A 87 -17.55 -5.22 -19.85
CA GLY A 87 -17.95 -6.29 -20.74
C GLY A 87 -18.50 -7.51 -19.99
N LEU A 88 -17.81 -7.96 -18.96
CA LEU A 88 -18.27 -9.04 -18.09
C LEU A 88 -19.57 -8.67 -17.35
N MET A 89 -19.67 -7.46 -16.81
CA MET A 89 -20.89 -6.98 -16.17
C MET A 89 -22.06 -6.90 -17.16
N TRP A 90 -21.82 -6.45 -18.38
CA TRP A 90 -22.84 -6.38 -19.44
C TRP A 90 -23.29 -7.78 -19.87
N LEU A 91 -22.37 -8.73 -19.99
CA LEU A 91 -22.64 -10.10 -20.41
C LEU A 91 -23.39 -10.89 -19.32
N LEU A 92 -22.87 -10.83 -18.08
CA LEU A 92 -23.30 -11.71 -16.99
C LEU A 92 -24.43 -11.14 -16.13
N TRP A 93 -24.65 -9.81 -16.18
CA TRP A 93 -25.65 -9.14 -15.34
C TRP A 93 -26.72 -8.42 -16.16
N PRO A 94 -27.89 -9.06 -16.44
CA PRO A 94 -28.95 -8.47 -17.25
C PRO A 94 -29.44 -7.11 -16.74
N GLY A 95 -29.41 -6.86 -15.42
CA GLY A 95 -29.75 -5.57 -14.83
C GLY A 95 -28.78 -4.46 -15.19
N ALA A 96 -27.47 -4.75 -15.12
CA ALA A 96 -26.42 -3.82 -15.53
C ALA A 96 -26.50 -3.52 -17.02
N ARG A 97 -26.70 -4.55 -17.86
CA ARG A 97 -26.87 -4.39 -19.32
C ARG A 97 -28.03 -3.46 -19.65
N ARG A 98 -29.20 -3.66 -19.03
CA ARG A 98 -30.41 -2.81 -19.26
C ARG A 98 -30.14 -1.35 -18.85
N LEU A 99 -29.45 -1.11 -17.75
CA LEU A 99 -29.06 0.24 -17.32
C LEU A 99 -28.09 0.89 -18.31
N MET A 100 -27.05 0.18 -18.73
CA MET A 100 -26.06 0.70 -19.69
C MET A 100 -26.67 1.04 -21.04
N GLN A 101 -27.70 0.29 -21.49
CA GLN A 101 -28.37 0.51 -22.77
C GLN A 101 -29.47 1.58 -22.70
N GLY A 102 -30.26 1.60 -21.64
CA GLY A 102 -31.51 2.37 -21.56
C GLY A 102 -31.46 3.61 -20.66
N ASP A 103 -30.36 3.83 -19.90
CA ASP A 103 -30.22 4.98 -18.99
C ASP A 103 -28.83 5.62 -19.14
N ARG A 104 -28.81 6.77 -19.84
CA ARG A 104 -27.56 7.50 -20.09
C ARG A 104 -26.86 7.95 -18.79
N THR A 105 -27.63 8.38 -17.79
CA THR A 105 -27.10 8.83 -16.49
C THR A 105 -26.46 7.66 -15.75
N ALA A 106 -27.14 6.53 -15.65
CA ALA A 106 -26.60 5.33 -15.04
C ALA A 106 -25.36 4.80 -15.77
N ARG A 107 -25.41 4.78 -17.12
CA ARG A 107 -24.25 4.36 -17.93
C ARG A 107 -23.02 5.23 -17.66
N ASN A 108 -23.17 6.55 -17.70
CA ASN A 108 -22.06 7.47 -17.47
C ASN A 108 -21.51 7.32 -16.03
N ALA A 109 -22.38 7.13 -15.04
CA ALA A 109 -21.96 6.88 -13.66
C ALA A 109 -21.22 5.54 -13.52
N ILE A 110 -21.65 4.47 -14.18
CA ILE A 110 -20.98 3.16 -14.18
C ILE A 110 -19.57 3.28 -14.82
N LEU A 111 -19.46 3.97 -15.97
CA LEU A 111 -18.19 4.23 -16.64
C LEU A 111 -17.24 5.03 -15.74
N ALA A 112 -17.72 6.12 -15.14
CA ALA A 112 -16.94 6.94 -14.22
C ALA A 112 -16.50 6.15 -12.98
N MET A 113 -17.38 5.31 -12.44
CA MET A 113 -17.06 4.44 -11.29
C MET A 113 -15.97 3.43 -11.63
N ALA A 114 -16.03 2.80 -12.81
CA ALA A 114 -15.00 1.85 -13.23
C ALA A 114 -13.65 2.54 -13.39
N ALA A 115 -13.61 3.71 -14.04
CA ALA A 115 -12.38 4.49 -14.20
C ALA A 115 -11.83 4.96 -12.85
N LEU A 116 -12.68 5.52 -12.00
CA LEU A 116 -12.28 6.05 -10.69
C LEU A 116 -11.83 4.94 -9.74
N GLY A 117 -12.48 3.76 -9.78
CA GLY A 117 -12.06 2.60 -8.99
C GLY A 117 -10.63 2.16 -9.32
N MET A 118 -10.26 2.09 -10.60
CA MET A 118 -8.90 1.78 -11.03
C MET A 118 -7.89 2.84 -10.59
N VAL A 119 -8.21 4.12 -10.78
CA VAL A 119 -7.32 5.23 -10.37
C VAL A 119 -7.12 5.24 -8.86
N LEU A 120 -8.18 5.02 -8.08
CA LEU A 120 -8.08 4.95 -6.63
C LEU A 120 -7.28 3.73 -6.17
N HIS A 121 -7.42 2.58 -6.84
CA HIS A 121 -6.58 1.41 -6.53
C HIS A 121 -5.09 1.76 -6.63
N LEU A 122 -4.65 2.29 -7.78
CA LEU A 122 -3.26 2.70 -7.97
C LEU A 122 -2.82 3.78 -6.96
N SER A 123 -3.71 4.75 -6.68
CA SER A 123 -3.42 5.83 -5.74
C SER A 123 -3.22 5.31 -4.31
N PHE A 124 -4.07 4.39 -3.86
CA PHE A 124 -3.93 3.77 -2.54
C PHE A 124 -2.71 2.87 -2.45
N ASP A 125 -2.38 2.19 -3.53
CA ASP A 125 -1.17 1.37 -3.62
C ASP A 125 0.11 2.20 -3.62
N PHE A 126 0.07 3.39 -4.19
CA PHE A 126 1.17 4.35 -4.09
C PHE A 126 1.44 4.78 -2.64
N LEU A 127 0.42 4.88 -1.77
CA LEU A 127 0.59 5.42 -0.42
C LEU A 127 1.52 4.61 0.49
N ASN A 128 1.76 3.33 0.19
CA ASN A 128 2.58 2.46 1.03
C ASN A 128 4.02 2.29 0.49
N VAL A 129 4.84 1.58 1.26
CA VAL A 129 6.27 1.37 0.98
C VAL A 129 6.54 0.39 -0.16
N TYR A 130 5.54 -0.39 -0.61
CA TYR A 130 5.71 -1.36 -1.69
C TYR A 130 5.97 -0.67 -3.04
N GLY A 131 5.20 0.39 -3.33
CA GLY A 131 5.32 1.18 -4.55
C GLY A 131 4.48 0.67 -5.73
N VAL A 132 4.47 1.47 -6.78
CA VAL A 132 3.80 1.23 -8.08
C VAL A 132 4.61 1.89 -9.20
N HIS A 133 4.37 1.49 -10.46
CA HIS A 133 4.94 2.15 -11.66
C HIS A 133 3.83 2.49 -12.67
N PRO A 134 2.96 3.47 -12.33
CA PRO A 134 1.70 3.71 -13.03
C PRO A 134 1.89 4.19 -14.47
N PHE A 135 3.04 4.74 -14.82
CA PHE A 135 3.33 5.34 -16.13
C PHE A 135 4.02 4.39 -17.12
N TYR A 136 4.33 3.15 -16.71
CA TYR A 136 4.93 2.17 -17.61
C TYR A 136 4.00 1.92 -18.83
N PRO A 137 4.50 1.80 -20.07
CA PRO A 137 5.91 1.70 -20.49
C PRO A 137 6.60 3.04 -20.76
N LEU A 138 5.91 4.19 -20.64
CA LEU A 138 6.48 5.51 -20.94
C LEU A 138 7.54 5.92 -19.89
N ASP A 139 7.30 5.57 -18.64
CA ASP A 139 8.24 5.73 -17.53
C ASP A 139 8.24 4.43 -16.71
N ALA A 140 9.37 3.76 -16.65
CA ALA A 140 9.54 2.48 -15.96
C ALA A 140 9.89 2.63 -14.47
N ARG A 141 9.96 3.86 -13.93
CA ARG A 141 10.33 4.12 -12.54
C ARG A 141 9.25 3.66 -11.57
N TRP A 142 9.69 3.11 -10.47
CA TRP A 142 8.85 2.87 -9.31
C TRP A 142 8.61 4.15 -8.52
N LEU A 143 7.38 4.39 -8.11
CA LEU A 143 6.96 5.50 -7.27
C LEU A 143 6.48 4.98 -5.91
N TYR A 144 6.91 5.64 -4.84
CA TYR A 144 6.65 5.24 -3.45
C TYR A 144 6.13 6.43 -2.66
N GLY A 145 4.99 6.28 -2.01
CA GLY A 145 4.46 7.29 -1.09
C GLY A 145 5.14 7.23 0.27
N ASP A 146 5.33 6.01 0.78
CA ASP A 146 5.92 5.79 2.11
C ASP A 146 5.15 6.53 3.23
N ILE A 147 3.81 6.62 3.13
CA ILE A 147 2.97 7.47 3.99
C ILE A 147 2.12 6.62 4.92
N VAL A 148 1.55 5.53 4.42
CA VAL A 148 0.52 4.75 5.11
C VAL A 148 0.95 3.29 5.21
N PHE A 149 0.62 2.63 6.32
CA PHE A 149 0.85 1.19 6.46
C PHE A 149 -0.02 0.41 5.48
N ILE A 150 0.50 -0.71 4.97
CA ILE A 150 -0.18 -1.48 3.90
C ILE A 150 -1.56 -2.02 4.31
N VAL A 151 -1.73 -2.33 5.61
CA VAL A 151 -2.98 -2.79 6.21
C VAL A 151 -3.41 -1.77 7.26
N GLU A 152 -4.18 -0.76 6.85
CA GLU A 152 -4.43 0.42 7.70
C GLU A 152 -5.82 0.38 8.33
N PRO A 153 -5.91 0.16 9.66
CA PRO A 153 -7.20 0.05 10.37
C PRO A 153 -8.07 1.31 10.34
N VAL A 154 -7.50 2.50 10.08
CA VAL A 154 -8.29 3.74 9.95
C VAL A 154 -9.30 3.63 8.82
N PHE A 155 -8.90 3.08 7.67
CA PHE A 155 -9.82 2.90 6.53
C PHE A 155 -10.92 1.88 6.84
N TRP A 156 -10.55 0.78 7.50
CA TRP A 156 -11.53 -0.24 7.90
C TRP A 156 -12.53 0.29 8.90
N THR A 157 -12.04 1.00 9.92
CA THR A 157 -12.90 1.56 10.97
C THR A 157 -13.81 2.65 10.41
N ALA A 158 -13.26 3.64 9.69
CA ALA A 158 -14.04 4.76 9.19
C ALA A 158 -15.07 4.31 8.14
N LEU A 159 -14.59 3.73 7.03
CA LEU A 159 -15.46 3.35 5.91
C LEU A 159 -16.31 2.12 6.24
N GLY A 160 -15.73 1.12 6.93
CA GLY A 160 -16.42 -0.11 7.29
C GLY A 160 -17.60 0.14 8.23
N VAL A 161 -17.42 0.95 9.28
CA VAL A 161 -18.53 1.32 10.18
C VAL A 161 -19.61 2.12 9.46
N ALA A 162 -19.20 3.13 8.64
CA ALA A 162 -20.17 3.93 7.87
C ALA A 162 -21.00 3.07 6.92
N LEU A 163 -20.39 2.12 6.23
CA LEU A 163 -21.07 1.21 5.29
C LEU A 163 -21.90 0.16 6.04
N ALA A 164 -21.37 -0.45 7.09
CA ALA A 164 -22.08 -1.46 7.88
C ALA A 164 -23.39 -0.93 8.47
N LEU A 165 -23.37 0.29 9.00
CA LEU A 165 -24.57 0.95 9.55
C LEU A 165 -25.64 1.22 8.50
N ARG A 166 -25.31 1.20 7.21
CA ARG A 166 -26.26 1.36 6.07
C ARG A 166 -26.84 0.04 5.58
N VAL A 167 -26.31 -1.07 6.03
CA VAL A 167 -26.81 -2.40 5.67
C VAL A 167 -28.17 -2.61 6.33
N PRO A 168 -29.23 -2.99 5.59
CA PRO A 168 -30.51 -3.31 6.18
C PRO A 168 -30.45 -4.64 6.94
N GLY A 169 -31.26 -4.75 7.98
CA GLY A 169 -31.42 -6.00 8.73
C GLY A 169 -30.96 -5.92 10.18
N ARG A 170 -31.65 -6.72 11.02
CA ARG A 170 -31.44 -6.73 12.48
C ARG A 170 -30.24 -7.61 12.91
N VAL A 171 -29.77 -8.49 12.02
CA VAL A 171 -28.66 -9.40 12.29
C VAL A 171 -27.41 -8.95 11.56
N LEU A 172 -27.50 -8.69 10.25
CA LEU A 172 -26.33 -8.41 9.42
C LEU A 172 -25.65 -7.07 9.76
N ARG A 173 -26.45 -6.04 10.08
CA ARG A 173 -25.92 -4.72 10.48
C ARG A 173 -25.04 -4.82 11.75
N PRO A 174 -25.54 -5.32 12.89
CA PRO A 174 -24.71 -5.41 14.10
C PRO A 174 -23.54 -6.38 13.92
N LEU A 175 -23.70 -7.46 13.16
CA LEU A 175 -22.61 -8.39 12.87
C LEU A 175 -21.47 -7.70 12.13
N LEU A 176 -21.75 -7.01 11.02
CA LEU A 176 -20.73 -6.30 10.25
C LEU A 176 -20.09 -5.15 11.05
N THR A 177 -20.92 -4.39 11.78
CA THR A 177 -20.39 -3.32 12.66
C THR A 177 -19.50 -3.91 13.76
N GLY A 178 -19.91 -4.99 14.40
CA GLY A 178 -19.12 -5.72 15.40
C GLY A 178 -17.79 -6.23 14.82
N LEU A 179 -17.81 -6.78 13.61
CA LEU A 179 -16.58 -7.24 12.94
C LEU A 179 -15.60 -6.07 12.68
N MET A 180 -16.11 -4.92 12.21
CA MET A 180 -15.26 -3.74 11.97
C MET A 180 -14.67 -3.16 13.27
N LEU A 181 -15.35 -3.30 14.39
CA LEU A 181 -14.85 -2.88 15.71
C LEU A 181 -13.93 -3.93 16.34
N ALA A 182 -14.17 -5.21 16.10
CA ALA A 182 -13.35 -6.30 16.61
C ALA A 182 -11.97 -6.35 15.94
N ALA A 183 -11.86 -5.98 14.67
CA ALA A 183 -10.59 -6.01 13.96
C ALA A 183 -9.48 -5.15 14.62
N PRO A 184 -9.68 -3.86 14.95
CA PRO A 184 -8.69 -3.07 15.68
C PRO A 184 -8.36 -3.64 17.07
N VAL A 185 -9.33 -4.20 17.77
CA VAL A 185 -9.11 -4.84 19.10
C VAL A 185 -8.21 -6.06 18.94
N LEU A 186 -8.45 -6.88 17.92
CA LEU A 186 -7.60 -8.04 17.60
C LEU A 186 -6.18 -7.59 17.22
N PHE A 187 -6.03 -6.57 16.40
CA PHE A 187 -4.71 -6.01 16.03
C PHE A 187 -3.96 -5.50 17.25
N PHE A 188 -4.66 -4.87 18.20
CA PHE A 188 -4.06 -4.46 19.49
C PHE A 188 -3.62 -5.68 20.30
N ALA A 189 -4.47 -6.68 20.45
CA ALA A 189 -4.16 -7.90 21.19
C ALA A 189 -2.97 -8.67 20.59
N MET A 190 -2.78 -8.57 19.26
CA MET A 190 -1.64 -9.17 18.55
C MET A 190 -0.37 -8.31 18.60
N GLY A 191 -0.37 -7.14 19.22
CA GLY A 191 0.78 -6.25 19.35
C GLY A 191 1.08 -5.41 18.09
N PHE A 192 0.12 -5.27 17.17
CA PHE A 192 0.25 -4.43 15.99
C PHE A 192 -0.14 -2.96 16.23
N LEU A 193 -0.94 -2.68 17.25
CA LEU A 193 -1.39 -1.33 17.61
C LEU A 193 -0.93 -0.95 19.01
N GLN A 194 -0.70 0.33 19.23
CA GLN A 194 -0.63 0.92 20.55
C GLN A 194 -2.04 1.15 21.13
N TRP A 195 -2.15 1.24 22.43
CA TRP A 195 -3.43 1.55 23.11
C TRP A 195 -4.00 2.91 22.64
N GLY A 196 -3.14 3.92 22.43
CA GLY A 196 -3.56 5.24 21.95
C GLY A 196 -4.14 5.19 20.54
N SER A 197 -3.55 4.35 19.64
CA SER A 197 -4.11 4.08 18.31
C SER A 197 -5.46 3.38 18.39
N LEU A 198 -5.59 2.38 19.28
CA LEU A 198 -6.88 1.70 19.51
C LEU A 198 -7.95 2.68 20.01
N LEU A 199 -7.62 3.52 21.00
CA LEU A 199 -8.54 4.54 21.51
C LEU A 199 -8.96 5.51 20.40
N GLY A 200 -8.01 5.99 19.59
CA GLY A 200 -8.29 6.85 18.44
C GLY A 200 -9.24 6.21 17.43
N LEU A 201 -9.05 4.92 17.13
CA LEU A 201 -9.93 4.16 16.24
C LEU A 201 -11.35 3.99 16.83
N MET A 202 -11.47 3.71 18.11
CA MET A 202 -12.78 3.62 18.78
C MET A 202 -13.50 4.97 18.80
N LEU A 203 -12.79 6.06 19.05
CA LEU A 203 -13.36 7.42 18.98
C LEU A 203 -13.80 7.75 17.55
N LEU A 204 -12.98 7.43 16.55
CA LEU A 204 -13.33 7.59 15.15
C LEU A 204 -14.61 6.82 14.79
N ALA A 205 -14.70 5.56 15.22
CA ALA A 205 -15.91 4.74 15.04
C ALA A 205 -17.13 5.40 15.67
N GLY A 206 -16.99 5.93 16.89
CA GLY A 206 -18.04 6.68 17.59
C GLY A 206 -18.50 7.91 16.83
N VAL A 207 -17.55 8.74 16.34
CA VAL A 207 -17.85 9.93 15.55
C VAL A 207 -18.58 9.58 14.26
N VAL A 208 -18.10 8.56 13.52
CA VAL A 208 -18.74 8.08 12.29
C VAL A 208 -20.13 7.52 12.58
N ALA A 209 -20.30 6.77 13.67
CA ALA A 209 -21.60 6.22 14.07
C ALA A 209 -22.60 7.33 14.43
N LEU A 210 -22.16 8.35 15.17
CA LEU A 210 -22.99 9.52 15.49
C LEU A 210 -23.39 10.30 14.23
N ALA A 211 -22.44 10.55 13.34
CA ALA A 211 -22.69 11.20 12.06
C ALA A 211 -23.67 10.38 11.19
N SER A 212 -23.61 9.05 11.27
CA SER A 212 -24.49 8.13 10.54
C SER A 212 -25.94 8.11 11.05
N ARG A 213 -26.20 8.67 12.24
CA ARG A 213 -27.58 8.87 12.73
C ARG A 213 -28.30 10.00 12.02
N ARG A 214 -27.57 10.93 11.38
CA ARG A 214 -28.15 12.00 10.57
C ARG A 214 -28.63 11.44 9.24
N ALA A 215 -29.63 12.09 8.66
CA ALA A 215 -30.17 11.70 7.36
C ALA A 215 -29.12 11.84 6.24
N GLY A 216 -29.29 11.10 5.15
CA GLY A 216 -28.48 11.22 3.96
C GLY A 216 -27.11 10.51 4.05
N VAL A 217 -26.05 11.15 3.58
CA VAL A 217 -24.70 10.60 3.43
C VAL A 217 -23.70 11.08 4.49
N THR A 218 -24.17 11.83 5.50
CA THR A 218 -23.29 12.53 6.47
C THR A 218 -22.24 11.59 7.10
N GLY A 219 -22.64 10.40 7.57
CA GLY A 219 -21.70 9.45 8.16
C GLY A 219 -20.63 8.97 7.17
N LEU A 220 -21.00 8.76 5.91
CA LEU A 220 -20.07 8.32 4.87
C LEU A 220 -19.11 9.46 4.47
N VAL A 221 -19.62 10.67 4.33
CA VAL A 221 -18.78 11.86 4.09
C VAL A 221 -17.81 12.08 5.25
N THR A 222 -18.27 11.97 6.50
CA THR A 222 -17.42 12.04 7.69
C THR A 222 -16.30 11.00 7.63
N ALA A 223 -16.62 9.76 7.25
CA ALA A 223 -15.62 8.69 7.11
C ALA A 223 -14.57 9.01 6.03
N VAL A 224 -15.01 9.49 4.86
CA VAL A 224 -14.10 9.88 3.77
C VAL A 224 -13.20 11.06 4.20
N VAL A 225 -13.77 12.08 4.82
CA VAL A 225 -13.01 13.24 5.33
C VAL A 225 -12.00 12.80 6.38
N ALA A 226 -12.35 11.88 7.28
CA ALA A 226 -11.43 11.32 8.27
C ALA A 226 -10.28 10.54 7.61
N CYS A 227 -10.55 9.73 6.58
CA CYS A 227 -9.52 9.02 5.82
C CYS A 227 -8.56 9.99 5.11
N LEU A 228 -9.08 11.02 4.44
CA LEU A 228 -8.26 12.05 3.78
C LEU A 228 -7.44 12.86 4.79
N GLY A 229 -8.04 13.23 5.92
CA GLY A 229 -7.37 13.90 7.03
C GLY A 229 -6.22 13.05 7.61
N PHE A 230 -6.44 11.76 7.78
CA PHE A 230 -5.41 10.82 8.21
C PHE A 230 -4.24 10.74 7.22
N ILE A 231 -4.53 10.60 5.92
CA ILE A 231 -3.49 10.60 4.88
C ILE A 231 -2.68 11.90 4.92
N ALA A 232 -3.33 13.05 5.07
CA ALA A 232 -2.65 14.34 5.17
C ALA A 232 -1.76 14.43 6.42
N ILE A 233 -2.25 14.00 7.58
CA ILE A 233 -1.47 13.93 8.84
C ILE A 233 -0.26 13.03 8.66
N GLN A 234 -0.43 11.84 8.09
CA GLN A 234 0.67 10.91 7.82
C GLN A 234 1.68 11.48 6.82
N GLY A 235 1.22 12.22 5.80
CA GLY A 235 2.11 12.91 4.85
C GLY A 235 3.00 13.94 5.54
N VAL A 236 2.43 14.77 6.42
CA VAL A 236 3.19 15.74 7.22
C VAL A 236 4.14 15.03 8.19
N ALA A 237 3.65 14.02 8.90
CA ALA A 237 4.46 13.24 9.84
C ALA A 237 5.64 12.54 9.14
N GLY A 238 5.40 11.93 7.97
CA GLY A 238 6.44 11.32 7.14
C GLY A 238 7.49 12.33 6.65
N HIS A 239 7.09 13.56 6.32
CA HIS A 239 8.02 14.62 5.97
C HIS A 239 8.92 14.98 7.16
N LEU A 240 8.33 15.21 8.33
CA LEU A 240 9.07 15.50 9.57
C LEU A 240 10.00 14.34 9.95
N ALA A 241 9.55 13.09 9.79
CA ALA A 241 10.35 11.91 10.03
C ALA A 241 11.60 11.89 9.13
N ARG A 242 11.46 12.17 7.83
CA ARG A 242 12.60 12.24 6.90
C ARG A 242 13.63 13.29 7.32
N GLU A 243 13.21 14.47 7.75
CA GLU A 243 14.11 15.53 8.19
C GLU A 243 14.90 15.13 9.45
N GLN A 244 14.22 14.53 10.43
CA GLN A 244 14.90 14.06 11.65
C GLN A 244 15.88 12.93 11.36
N ILE A 245 15.50 11.98 10.48
CA ILE A 245 16.39 10.87 10.10
C ILE A 245 17.61 11.38 9.35
N ARG A 246 17.46 12.35 8.42
CA ARG A 246 18.60 12.96 7.72
C ARG A 246 19.58 13.60 8.69
N SER A 247 19.07 14.36 9.66
CA SER A 247 19.90 15.01 10.69
C SER A 247 20.65 13.99 11.53
N ALA A 248 20.00 12.92 11.98
CA ALA A 248 20.63 11.85 12.74
C ALA A 248 21.66 11.06 11.90
N LEU A 249 21.34 10.80 10.63
CA LEU A 249 22.24 10.09 9.71
C LEU A 249 23.53 10.87 9.43
N ALA A 250 23.42 12.19 9.26
CA ALA A 250 24.60 13.06 9.07
C ALA A 250 25.59 13.00 10.24
N GLN A 251 25.11 12.67 11.46
CA GLN A 251 25.98 12.49 12.63
C GLN A 251 26.67 11.11 12.66
N VAL A 252 26.00 10.05 12.20
CA VAL A 252 26.52 8.68 12.25
C VAL A 252 27.28 8.26 10.98
N GLU A 253 27.03 8.94 9.86
CA GLU A 253 27.71 8.72 8.57
C GLU A 253 28.08 10.05 7.89
N PRO A 254 28.98 10.85 8.47
CA PRO A 254 29.36 12.13 7.89
C PRO A 254 29.98 11.93 6.50
N GLY A 255 29.54 12.74 5.53
CA GLY A 255 30.06 12.69 4.16
C GLY A 255 29.45 11.60 3.26
N SER A 256 28.55 10.77 3.76
CA SER A 256 27.81 9.83 2.92
C SER A 256 26.71 10.53 2.13
N ARG A 257 26.45 10.05 0.90
CA ARG A 257 25.32 10.51 0.07
C ARG A 257 24.11 9.62 0.34
N VAL A 258 23.03 10.22 0.79
CA VAL A 258 21.74 9.50 0.94
C VAL A 258 21.13 9.28 -0.44
N LEU A 259 20.94 8.03 -0.82
CA LEU A 259 20.31 7.63 -2.08
C LEU A 259 18.82 7.45 -1.94
N ASP A 260 18.37 6.83 -0.83
CA ASP A 260 16.96 6.58 -0.56
C ASP A 260 16.70 6.44 0.94
N MET A 261 15.42 6.64 1.30
CA MET A 261 14.97 6.57 2.67
C MET A 261 13.51 6.05 2.71
N PRO A 262 13.30 4.75 2.44
CA PRO A 262 11.99 4.13 2.64
C PRO A 262 11.49 4.29 4.07
N LEU A 263 10.25 4.77 4.22
CA LEU A 263 9.57 4.88 5.50
C LEU A 263 8.33 3.97 5.52
N SER A 264 8.08 3.37 6.67
CA SER A 264 6.81 2.69 6.98
C SER A 264 6.23 3.29 8.24
N ALA A 265 5.07 3.95 8.10
CA ALA A 265 4.26 4.33 9.25
C ALA A 265 3.85 3.07 10.01
N PHE A 266 3.72 3.14 11.33
CA PHE A 266 3.04 2.07 12.06
C PHE A 266 1.52 2.20 11.92
N PRO A 267 0.75 1.10 11.98
CA PRO A 267 -0.69 1.15 11.75
C PRO A 267 -1.39 2.15 12.67
N SER A 268 -2.18 3.04 12.06
CA SER A 268 -2.95 4.07 12.77
C SER A 268 -2.12 4.94 13.73
N ASN A 269 -0.84 5.17 13.40
CA ASN A 269 0.09 5.85 14.30
C ASN A 269 0.96 6.86 13.52
N PRO A 270 0.71 8.17 13.63
CA PRO A 270 1.53 9.19 12.98
C PRO A 270 2.87 9.46 13.69
N LEU A 271 3.07 8.94 14.90
CA LEU A 271 4.24 9.25 15.71
C LEU A 271 5.39 8.24 15.54
N CYS A 272 5.05 6.96 15.33
CA CYS A 272 6.04 5.87 15.21
C CYS A 272 6.29 5.52 13.75
N TRP A 273 7.58 5.44 13.37
CA TRP A 273 8.03 5.16 12.01
C TRP A 273 9.16 4.14 12.01
N SER A 274 9.03 3.08 11.24
CA SER A 274 10.18 2.28 10.83
C SER A 274 10.78 2.91 9.57
N PHE A 275 12.10 2.90 9.46
CA PHE A 275 12.77 3.45 8.31
C PHE A 275 14.00 2.61 7.93
N VAL A 276 14.33 2.66 6.65
CA VAL A 276 15.60 2.16 6.14
C VAL A 276 16.30 3.30 5.41
N THR A 277 17.60 3.45 5.59
CA THR A 277 18.41 4.38 4.80
C THR A 277 19.34 3.60 3.89
N VAL A 278 19.45 4.04 2.64
CA VAL A 278 20.46 3.55 1.69
C VAL A 278 21.40 4.71 1.39
N THR A 279 22.67 4.53 1.72
CA THR A 279 23.72 5.54 1.56
C THR A 279 24.84 5.02 0.67
N GLU A 280 25.52 5.92 -0.02
CA GLU A 280 26.70 5.64 -0.80
C GLU A 280 27.90 6.45 -0.28
N ASN A 281 29.03 5.81 -0.16
CA ASN A 281 30.32 6.46 0.01
C ASN A 281 31.10 6.33 -1.31
N GLY A 282 30.99 7.34 -2.16
CA GLY A 282 31.57 7.33 -3.50
C GLY A 282 33.10 7.20 -3.48
N GLY A 283 33.77 7.82 -2.53
CA GLY A 283 35.22 7.72 -2.38
C GLY A 283 35.69 6.32 -1.99
N ALA A 284 34.90 5.55 -1.28
CA ALA A 284 35.20 4.18 -0.87
C ALA A 284 34.61 3.11 -1.84
N GLY A 285 33.81 3.50 -2.86
CA GLY A 285 33.17 2.55 -3.75
C GLY A 285 32.23 1.57 -3.01
N SER A 286 31.59 2.05 -1.94
CA SER A 286 30.77 1.24 -1.04
C SER A 286 29.40 1.86 -0.81
N TYR A 287 28.44 1.02 -0.41
CA TYR A 287 27.13 1.46 0.06
C TYR A 287 26.88 0.91 1.47
N ALA A 288 25.95 1.56 2.19
CA ALA A 288 25.46 1.04 3.46
C ALA A 288 23.93 1.12 3.53
N ILE A 289 23.37 0.15 4.25
CA ILE A 289 21.95 0.05 4.58
C ILE A 289 21.84 0.12 6.10
N ARG A 290 20.97 1.00 6.62
CA ARG A 290 20.66 1.07 8.05
C ARG A 290 19.16 0.97 8.26
N LEU A 291 18.76 0.15 9.20
CA LEU A 291 17.37 0.04 9.67
C LEU A 291 17.24 0.69 11.04
N GLY A 292 16.15 1.40 11.26
CA GLY A 292 15.86 2.00 12.55
C GLY A 292 14.38 2.25 12.78
N VAL A 293 14.09 2.71 13.99
CA VAL A 293 12.76 3.19 14.41
C VAL A 293 12.90 4.60 14.94
N LEU A 294 11.94 5.44 14.59
CA LEU A 294 11.84 6.83 15.03
C LEU A 294 10.50 7.05 15.72
N SER A 295 10.51 7.81 16.82
CA SER A 295 9.34 8.50 17.33
C SER A 295 9.46 10.01 17.12
N LEU A 296 8.43 10.61 16.51
CA LEU A 296 8.37 12.07 16.29
C LEU A 296 8.14 12.86 17.58
N ALA A 297 7.57 12.25 18.61
CA ALA A 297 7.23 12.91 19.88
C ALA A 297 7.59 11.99 21.06
N PRO A 298 8.89 11.86 21.41
CA PRO A 298 9.34 10.93 22.45
C PRO A 298 8.77 11.27 23.84
N GLY A 299 8.40 12.52 24.10
CA GLY A 299 7.71 12.91 25.32
C GLY A 299 6.26 12.41 25.43
N VAL A 300 5.64 11.99 24.32
CA VAL A 300 4.31 11.37 24.25
C VAL A 300 4.43 9.87 24.08
N THR A 301 5.29 9.43 23.18
CA THR A 301 5.52 8.04 22.84
C THR A 301 6.99 7.89 22.43
N GLY A 302 7.82 7.31 23.26
CA GLY A 302 9.18 6.95 22.89
C GLY A 302 9.24 5.72 21.98
N VAL A 303 10.39 5.44 21.36
CA VAL A 303 10.55 4.26 20.49
C VAL A 303 10.31 2.94 21.19
N GLU A 304 10.51 2.89 22.52
CA GLU A 304 10.27 1.73 23.37
C GLU A 304 8.78 1.39 23.48
N ALA A 305 7.92 2.40 23.32
CA ALA A 305 6.47 2.26 23.37
C ALA A 305 5.84 2.06 21.97
N CYS A 306 6.61 2.13 20.90
CA CYS A 306 6.15 1.79 19.56
C CYS A 306 5.80 0.28 19.47
N PRO A 307 4.84 -0.13 18.62
CA PRO A 307 4.47 -1.54 18.49
C PRO A 307 5.66 -2.47 18.22
N VAL A 308 5.85 -3.47 19.08
CA VAL A 308 7.00 -4.39 19.07
C VAL A 308 7.10 -5.17 17.77
N ARG A 309 5.95 -5.55 17.18
CA ARG A 309 5.88 -6.28 15.90
C ARG A 309 6.54 -5.54 14.75
N PHE A 310 6.59 -4.21 14.82
CA PHE A 310 7.24 -3.36 13.81
C PHE A 310 8.57 -2.77 14.28
N GLY A 311 9.09 -3.30 15.38
CA GLY A 311 10.40 -2.94 15.85
C GLY A 311 10.46 -2.00 17.03
N GLY A 312 9.40 -1.81 17.81
CA GLY A 312 9.51 -1.21 19.15
C GLY A 312 10.59 -1.91 19.98
N MET A 313 11.18 -1.20 20.92
CA MET A 313 12.27 -1.70 21.77
C MET A 313 11.85 -1.68 23.25
N PRO A 314 11.11 -2.70 23.73
CA PRO A 314 10.68 -2.75 25.13
C PRO A 314 11.90 -2.65 26.07
N GLY A 315 11.73 -1.89 27.14
CA GLY A 315 12.74 -1.78 28.20
C GLY A 315 13.89 -0.81 27.94
N SER A 316 13.93 -0.12 26.78
CA SER A 316 14.86 0.99 26.58
C SER A 316 14.39 2.26 27.29
N ALA A 317 15.31 3.18 27.56
CA ALA A 317 14.96 4.52 28.06
C ALA A 317 14.16 5.29 26.97
N PRO A 318 13.30 6.24 27.36
CA PRO A 318 12.60 7.08 26.41
C PRO A 318 13.57 7.69 25.40
N ALA A 319 13.43 7.35 24.16
CA ALA A 319 14.32 7.79 23.09
C ALA A 319 13.51 8.19 21.85
N ASN A 320 14.09 9.06 21.05
CA ASN A 320 13.55 9.51 19.78
C ASN A 320 13.96 8.53 18.66
N PHE A 321 15.18 7.96 18.70
CA PHE A 321 15.73 7.05 17.71
C PHE A 321 16.22 5.74 18.30
N ALA A 322 16.01 4.63 17.53
CA ALA A 322 16.69 3.37 17.76
C ALA A 322 17.26 2.86 16.44
N TRP A 323 18.58 2.86 16.32
CA TRP A 323 19.28 2.17 15.23
C TRP A 323 19.34 0.68 15.53
N LYS A 324 18.84 -0.14 14.61
CA LYS A 324 18.67 -1.59 14.82
C LYS A 324 19.67 -2.44 14.08
N TYR A 325 20.06 -1.97 12.90
CA TYR A 325 20.88 -2.76 11.99
C TYR A 325 21.72 -1.88 11.08
N ARG A 326 22.88 -2.42 10.69
CA ARG A 326 23.73 -1.86 9.66
C ARG A 326 24.32 -2.97 8.81
N GLU A 327 24.22 -2.84 7.51
CA GLU A 327 24.89 -3.66 6.51
C GLU A 327 25.67 -2.74 5.58
N GLY A 328 26.85 -3.17 5.14
CA GLY A 328 27.65 -2.46 4.15
C GLY A 328 28.05 -3.42 3.04
N GLY A 329 28.16 -2.90 1.82
CA GLY A 329 28.56 -3.67 0.65
C GLY A 329 29.45 -2.90 -0.31
N SER A 330 30.20 -3.64 -1.14
CA SER A 330 30.98 -3.08 -2.25
C SER A 330 30.07 -2.86 -3.47
N LEU A 331 30.11 -1.68 -4.07
CA LEU A 331 29.42 -1.40 -5.34
C LEU A 331 29.92 -2.32 -6.47
N ALA A 332 31.24 -2.58 -6.52
CA ALA A 332 31.80 -3.50 -7.50
C ALA A 332 31.28 -4.94 -7.31
N GLY A 333 31.16 -5.39 -6.04
CA GLY A 333 30.59 -6.70 -5.72
C GLY A 333 29.13 -6.82 -6.11
N LEU A 334 28.32 -5.82 -5.81
CA LEU A 334 26.88 -5.79 -6.17
C LEU A 334 26.69 -5.82 -7.70
N ARG A 335 27.45 -5.00 -8.43
CA ARG A 335 27.44 -4.95 -9.90
C ARG A 335 27.97 -6.23 -10.54
N GLY A 336 28.98 -6.86 -9.93
CA GLY A 336 29.48 -8.18 -10.34
C GLY A 336 28.38 -9.23 -10.21
N LEU A 337 27.76 -9.31 -9.03
CA LEU A 337 26.66 -10.27 -8.80
C LEU A 337 25.48 -10.05 -9.75
N GLN A 338 25.13 -8.80 -10.06
CA GLN A 338 24.09 -8.50 -11.06
C GLN A 338 24.44 -9.05 -12.44
N ARG A 339 25.69 -8.88 -12.92
CA ARG A 339 26.11 -9.37 -14.24
C ARG A 339 26.18 -10.89 -14.32
N ASP A 340 26.63 -11.52 -13.23
CA ASP A 340 26.98 -12.94 -13.21
C ASP A 340 25.81 -13.83 -12.81
N ASN A 341 24.69 -13.26 -12.28
CA ASN A 341 23.53 -14.02 -11.82
C ASN A 341 22.23 -13.40 -12.32
N CYS A 342 21.65 -14.01 -13.36
CA CYS A 342 20.44 -13.51 -14.02
C CYS A 342 19.18 -13.60 -13.11
N GLN A 343 19.13 -14.51 -12.15
CA GLN A 343 18.04 -14.60 -11.17
C GLN A 343 18.09 -13.36 -10.25
N PHE A 344 19.28 -12.99 -9.81
CA PHE A 344 19.50 -11.80 -8.99
C PHE A 344 19.25 -10.50 -9.78
N ASP A 345 19.66 -10.44 -11.05
CA ASP A 345 19.36 -9.30 -11.92
C ASP A 345 17.84 -9.09 -12.09
N ALA A 346 17.10 -10.18 -12.29
CA ALA A 346 15.64 -10.12 -12.36
C ALA A 346 15.02 -9.64 -11.03
N TRP A 347 15.53 -10.13 -9.89
CA TRP A 347 15.08 -9.73 -8.56
C TRP A 347 15.30 -8.24 -8.28
N LEU A 348 16.41 -7.66 -8.78
CA LEU A 348 16.72 -6.23 -8.63
C LEU A 348 15.71 -5.30 -9.31
N ARG A 349 14.84 -5.80 -10.19
CA ARG A 349 13.73 -5.02 -10.76
C ARG A 349 12.62 -4.70 -9.77
N PHE A 350 12.60 -5.39 -8.63
CA PHE A 350 11.70 -5.16 -7.52
C PHE A 350 12.40 -4.54 -6.32
N ALA A 351 13.63 -4.99 -6.02
CA ALA A 351 14.28 -4.69 -4.76
C ALA A 351 14.68 -3.22 -4.62
N ARG A 352 14.09 -2.54 -3.65
CA ARG A 352 14.42 -1.17 -3.28
C ARG A 352 15.51 -1.09 -2.21
N VAL A 353 15.57 -2.08 -1.31
CA VAL A 353 16.58 -2.17 -0.24
C VAL A 353 17.20 -3.57 -0.23
N PRO A 354 18.17 -3.82 -1.10
CA PRO A 354 18.78 -5.14 -1.28
C PRO A 354 19.75 -5.48 -0.14
N SER A 355 19.35 -6.32 0.78
CA SER A 355 20.23 -6.95 1.79
C SER A 355 20.74 -8.29 1.29
N LEU A 356 22.05 -8.57 1.50
CA LEU A 356 22.73 -9.76 0.99
C LEU A 356 23.35 -10.56 2.13
N ILE A 357 22.62 -11.56 2.65
CA ILE A 357 23.07 -12.36 3.80
C ILE A 357 23.03 -13.85 3.45
N GLY A 358 24.10 -14.58 3.72
CA GLY A 358 24.13 -16.04 3.65
C GLY A 358 23.86 -16.64 2.26
N GLY A 359 24.05 -15.88 1.17
CA GLY A 359 23.74 -16.33 -0.20
C GLY A 359 22.27 -16.17 -0.59
N LYS A 360 21.51 -15.44 0.21
CA LYS A 360 20.15 -14.97 -0.07
C LYS A 360 20.17 -13.47 -0.26
N SER A 361 19.27 -12.96 -1.10
CA SER A 361 18.92 -11.54 -1.18
C SER A 361 17.49 -11.34 -0.67
N THR A 362 17.32 -10.32 0.16
CA THR A 362 16.01 -9.98 0.78
C THR A 362 15.82 -8.46 0.73
N ASP A 363 14.63 -8.03 0.38
CA ASP A 363 14.27 -6.62 0.52
C ASP A 363 13.82 -6.37 1.96
N ILE A 364 14.65 -5.67 2.73
CA ILE A 364 14.41 -5.47 4.17
C ILE A 364 13.42 -4.35 4.52
N ARG A 365 12.68 -3.84 3.52
CA ARG A 365 11.49 -3.02 3.81
C ARG A 365 10.41 -3.79 4.55
N PHE A 366 10.40 -5.13 4.47
CA PHE A 366 9.27 -5.99 4.85
C PHE A 366 9.56 -6.96 6.01
N SER A 367 10.81 -7.08 6.45
CA SER A 367 11.19 -7.92 7.59
C SER A 367 12.43 -7.39 8.29
N ALA A 368 12.74 -7.93 9.46
CA ALA A 368 14.02 -7.72 10.09
C ALA A 368 15.16 -8.35 9.26
N PRO A 369 16.38 -7.78 9.31
CA PRO A 369 17.52 -8.34 8.61
C PRO A 369 17.83 -9.77 9.07
N GLY A 370 18.10 -10.65 8.10
CA GLY A 370 18.33 -12.07 8.35
C GLY A 370 17.06 -12.92 8.45
N GLU A 371 15.89 -12.31 8.50
CA GLU A 371 14.62 -13.00 8.40
C GLU A 371 14.16 -13.12 6.94
N ASP A 372 13.73 -14.30 6.54
CA ASP A 372 13.15 -14.52 5.23
C ASP A 372 11.76 -13.87 5.14
N ASN A 373 11.45 -13.27 4.01
CA ASN A 373 10.12 -12.76 3.69
C ASN A 373 9.72 -13.12 2.24
N PHE A 374 8.58 -12.66 1.78
CA PHE A 374 8.07 -12.98 0.44
C PHE A 374 9.01 -12.53 -0.71
N SER A 375 9.97 -11.63 -0.45
CA SER A 375 10.96 -11.17 -1.44
C SER A 375 12.27 -11.94 -1.42
N THR A 376 12.45 -12.87 -0.50
CA THR A 376 13.74 -13.56 -0.32
C THR A 376 14.04 -14.48 -1.50
N LEU A 377 15.16 -14.20 -2.19
CA LEU A 377 15.68 -15.01 -3.28
C LEU A 377 16.97 -15.72 -2.85
N PRO A 378 17.03 -17.06 -2.84
CA PRO A 378 18.26 -17.81 -2.57
C PRO A 378 19.18 -17.83 -3.80
N TYR A 379 19.72 -16.65 -4.17
CA TYR A 379 20.39 -16.45 -5.44
C TYR A 379 21.62 -17.37 -5.66
N LYS A 380 22.33 -17.74 -4.58
CA LYS A 380 23.44 -18.70 -4.71
C LYS A 380 22.96 -20.10 -5.10
N ALA A 381 21.88 -20.57 -4.50
CA ALA A 381 21.32 -21.88 -4.80
C ALA A 381 20.68 -21.91 -6.22
N MET A 382 20.24 -20.76 -6.71
CA MET A 382 19.62 -20.62 -8.04
C MET A 382 20.64 -20.30 -9.15
N ALA A 383 21.92 -20.09 -8.84
CA ALA A 383 22.92 -19.65 -9.81
C ALA A 383 23.12 -20.61 -11.00
N SER A 384 22.87 -21.91 -10.80
CA SER A 384 22.93 -22.94 -11.87
C SER A 384 21.62 -23.16 -12.62
N GLN A 385 20.54 -22.48 -12.21
CA GLN A 385 19.24 -22.61 -12.88
C GLN A 385 19.21 -21.78 -14.16
N PRO A 386 18.40 -22.16 -15.16
CA PRO A 386 18.18 -21.34 -16.35
C PRO A 386 17.73 -19.91 -15.99
N CYS A 387 18.15 -18.94 -16.76
CA CYS A 387 17.70 -17.56 -16.55
C CYS A 387 16.18 -17.46 -16.70
N PRO A 388 15.53 -16.65 -15.84
CA PRO A 388 14.07 -16.52 -15.88
C PRO A 388 13.65 -15.78 -17.17
N ALA A 389 12.59 -16.30 -17.80
CA ALA A 389 12.01 -15.68 -18.99
C ALA A 389 10.50 -15.99 -19.06
N PRO A 390 9.67 -15.02 -19.40
CA PRO A 390 9.96 -13.59 -19.68
C PRO A 390 10.05 -12.76 -18.39
N VAL A 391 11.07 -11.91 -18.30
CA VAL A 391 11.21 -10.94 -17.20
C VAL A 391 10.71 -9.58 -17.66
N PRO A 392 9.72 -8.97 -17.00
CA PRO A 392 9.26 -7.61 -17.33
C PRO A 392 10.37 -6.57 -17.21
N GLN A 393 10.34 -5.56 -18.08
CA GLN A 393 11.41 -4.55 -18.16
C GLN A 393 11.10 -3.32 -17.28
N TRP A 394 10.71 -3.55 -16.00
CA TRP A 394 10.59 -2.46 -15.05
C TRP A 394 11.93 -1.79 -14.80
N GLY A 395 11.93 -0.50 -14.43
CA GLY A 395 13.12 0.15 -13.88
C GLY A 395 13.58 -0.51 -12.59
N ARG A 396 14.89 -0.60 -12.39
CA ARG A 396 15.43 -1.08 -11.12
C ARG A 396 15.38 0.02 -10.08
N PRO A 397 14.74 -0.19 -8.91
CA PRO A 397 14.64 0.83 -7.87
C PRO A 397 16.00 1.37 -7.42
N ARG A 398 17.05 0.52 -7.49
CA ARG A 398 18.44 0.86 -7.16
C ARG A 398 19.36 0.93 -8.36
N GLY A 399 18.89 1.46 -9.48
CA GLY A 399 19.73 1.77 -10.63
C GLY A 399 20.92 2.67 -10.29
N ASP A 400 20.79 3.53 -9.29
CA ASP A 400 21.84 4.36 -8.73
C ASP A 400 23.04 3.55 -8.20
N LEU A 401 22.82 2.48 -7.44
CA LEU A 401 23.88 1.58 -6.95
C LEU A 401 24.51 0.77 -8.10
N LEU A 402 23.74 0.47 -9.13
CA LEU A 402 24.14 -0.36 -10.27
C LEU A 402 24.94 0.42 -11.31
N GLY A 403 24.98 1.75 -11.21
CA GLY A 403 25.65 2.62 -12.19
C GLY A 403 24.83 2.82 -13.47
N GLU A 404 23.55 2.46 -13.43
CA GLU A 404 22.59 2.85 -14.44
C GLU A 404 22.35 4.35 -14.26
N GLY A 405 22.73 5.17 -15.27
CA GLY A 405 22.62 6.61 -15.18
C GLY A 405 21.21 6.99 -14.72
N GLN A 406 21.13 7.84 -13.72
CA GLN A 406 19.86 8.38 -13.26
C GLN A 406 19.11 8.88 -14.51
N ALA A 407 17.97 8.26 -14.82
CA ALA A 407 16.96 8.98 -15.56
C ALA A 407 16.68 10.22 -14.70
N ARG A 408 17.21 11.38 -15.15
CA ARG A 408 17.09 12.66 -14.46
C ARG A 408 15.61 12.96 -14.22
N PRO A 409 15.30 13.64 -13.11
CA PRO A 409 13.92 13.96 -12.71
C PRO A 409 13.15 14.69 -13.81
#